data_f8bc08998bc013eacc01e353dccd2bc5
#
_entry.id   f8bc08998bc013eacc01e353dccd2bc5
#
_cell.length_a   1.000
_cell.length_b   1.000
_cell.length_c   1.000
_cell.angle_alpha   90.00
_cell.angle_beta   90.00
_cell.angle_gamma   90.00
#
_symmetry.space_group_name_H-M   'P 1'
#
loop_
_entity.id
_entity.type
_entity.pdbx_description
1 polymer ?
#
loop_
_entity_poly.entity_id
_entity_poly.type
_entity_poly.pdbx_seq_one_letter_code
_entity_poly.pdbx_strand_id
1 'polypeptide(L)'
;MKIAVITGASSGMGLEFAKGIDAEERLDEIWLIARRRERLEELAGSLRAKARIVPLDLLSSESFDEYAALLEREKPLVSTLVNAAGFGRFALFDEVDLKTNLQMIDLNDKATVAMTQLTLPYMKRGSRVLNLDSLSAFQPVPYECIYGATKAFVLSFSRALNVELEPRGIRVMAISPGWVKTEFFDHAVSDNGAINYYDKLWEPEQVVERALRDYKKGKDVSVLGSGVRRQVFLVKMLPHTLVMKIWMKQ
;
A
#
# COMPACT_ATOMS: atom_id res chain seq x y z
N MET A 1 16.32 -7.74 -18.08
CA MET A 1 14.85 -7.82 -18.04
C MET A 1 14.33 -6.71 -17.14
N LYS A 2 13.47 -5.82 -17.66
CA LYS A 2 12.84 -4.71 -16.89
C LYS A 2 11.49 -5.18 -16.37
N ILE A 3 11.28 -5.07 -15.04
CA ILE A 3 10.06 -5.56 -14.41
C ILE A 3 9.41 -4.52 -13.48
N ALA A 4 8.13 -4.73 -13.19
CA ALA A 4 7.45 -4.19 -12.02
C ALA A 4 7.09 -5.32 -11.05
N VAL A 5 7.10 -5.03 -9.76
CA VAL A 5 6.70 -5.95 -8.68
C VAL A 5 5.53 -5.35 -7.92
N ILE A 6 4.43 -6.10 -7.81
CA ILE A 6 3.20 -5.63 -7.17
C ILE A 6 2.79 -6.62 -6.09
N THR A 7 2.81 -6.21 -4.82
CA THR A 7 2.25 -7.00 -3.73
C THR A 7 0.76 -6.69 -3.54
N GLY A 8 0.00 -7.66 -3.02
CA GLY A 8 -1.46 -7.51 -2.89
C GLY A 8 -2.21 -7.47 -4.22
N ALA A 9 -1.61 -8.00 -5.29
CA ALA A 9 -2.11 -7.87 -6.67
C ALA A 9 -3.43 -8.61 -6.94
N SER A 10 -3.92 -9.44 -6.02
CA SER A 10 -5.12 -10.28 -6.25
C SER A 10 -6.44 -9.54 -6.15
N SER A 11 -6.48 -8.30 -5.67
CA SER A 11 -7.71 -7.50 -5.55
C SER A 11 -7.42 -6.02 -5.30
N GLY A 12 -8.47 -5.20 -5.36
CA GLY A 12 -8.47 -3.80 -4.92
C GLY A 12 -7.35 -2.95 -5.51
N MET A 13 -6.66 -2.22 -4.64
CA MET A 13 -5.63 -1.26 -5.06
C MET A 13 -4.44 -1.92 -5.76
N GLY A 14 -3.98 -3.11 -5.28
CA GLY A 14 -2.85 -3.82 -5.89
C GLY A 14 -3.15 -4.26 -7.32
N LEU A 15 -4.36 -4.76 -7.57
CA LEU A 15 -4.84 -5.13 -8.89
C LEU A 15 -4.86 -3.91 -9.84
N GLU A 16 -5.41 -2.80 -9.39
CA GLU A 16 -5.48 -1.59 -10.23
C GLU A 16 -4.12 -0.95 -10.44
N PHE A 17 -3.18 -1.02 -9.46
CA PHE A 17 -1.79 -0.63 -9.70
C PHE A 17 -1.12 -1.50 -10.77
N ALA A 18 -1.36 -2.81 -10.77
CA ALA A 18 -0.81 -3.69 -11.80
C ALA A 18 -1.27 -3.25 -13.20
N LYS A 19 -2.57 -3.00 -13.39
CA LYS A 19 -3.13 -2.49 -14.66
C LYS A 19 -2.58 -1.11 -15.02
N GLY A 20 -2.57 -0.17 -14.06
CA GLY A 20 -2.11 1.20 -14.30
C GLY A 20 -0.64 1.29 -14.67
N ILE A 21 0.22 0.50 -14.04
CA ILE A 21 1.65 0.45 -14.34
C ILE A 21 1.90 -0.25 -15.67
N ASP A 22 1.20 -1.35 -15.96
CA ASP A 22 1.27 -2.01 -17.26
C ASP A 22 0.85 -1.08 -18.41
N ALA A 23 -0.14 -0.21 -18.17
CA ALA A 23 -0.56 0.80 -19.14
C ALA A 23 0.48 1.92 -19.36
N GLU A 24 1.26 2.27 -18.32
CA GLU A 24 2.23 3.38 -18.40
C GLU A 24 3.62 2.97 -18.85
N GLU A 25 4.07 1.76 -18.49
CA GLU A 25 5.42 1.31 -18.69
C GLU A 25 5.52 0.18 -19.73
N ARG A 26 6.60 0.19 -20.52
CA ARG A 26 7.00 -0.99 -21.28
C ARG A 26 7.83 -1.87 -20.36
N LEU A 27 7.26 -3.01 -19.97
CA LEU A 27 7.86 -4.00 -19.09
C LEU A 27 8.06 -5.31 -19.86
N ASP A 28 9.12 -6.02 -19.53
CA ASP A 28 9.32 -7.39 -20.01
C ASP A 28 8.44 -8.36 -19.22
N GLU A 29 8.38 -8.16 -17.89
CA GLU A 29 7.48 -8.91 -17.00
C GLU A 29 6.87 -7.99 -15.93
N ILE A 30 5.71 -8.41 -15.40
CA ILE A 30 5.12 -7.88 -14.19
C ILE A 30 4.95 -9.04 -13.19
N TRP A 31 5.56 -8.89 -12.00
CA TRP A 31 5.51 -9.91 -10.96
C TRP A 31 4.36 -9.61 -10.03
N LEU A 32 3.38 -10.51 -10.01
CA LEU A 32 2.15 -10.38 -9.24
C LEU A 32 2.26 -11.24 -7.99
N ILE A 33 2.32 -10.60 -6.81
CA ILE A 33 2.52 -11.26 -5.52
C ILE A 33 1.24 -11.18 -4.70
N ALA A 34 0.63 -12.32 -4.40
CA ALA A 34 -0.45 -12.48 -3.43
C ALA A 34 -0.68 -13.97 -3.16
N ARG A 35 -1.53 -14.30 -2.18
CA ARG A 35 -1.84 -15.70 -1.79
C ARG A 35 -2.74 -16.42 -2.79
N ARG A 36 -3.71 -15.70 -3.40
CA ARG A 36 -4.76 -16.27 -4.27
C ARG A 36 -4.27 -16.41 -5.70
N ARG A 37 -3.69 -17.58 -6.03
CA ARG A 37 -3.12 -17.87 -7.35
C ARG A 37 -4.12 -17.62 -8.48
N GLU A 38 -5.34 -18.12 -8.36
CA GLU A 38 -6.38 -18.06 -9.39
C GLU A 38 -6.70 -16.60 -9.77
N ARG A 39 -6.75 -15.71 -8.77
CA ARG A 39 -6.97 -14.27 -8.98
C ARG A 39 -5.80 -13.59 -9.69
N LEU A 40 -4.57 -14.05 -9.43
CA LEU A 40 -3.39 -13.55 -10.14
C LEU A 40 -3.38 -14.01 -11.59
N GLU A 41 -3.81 -15.25 -11.87
CA GLU A 41 -3.92 -15.80 -13.21
C GLU A 41 -5.02 -15.07 -14.02
N GLU A 42 -6.15 -14.75 -13.40
CA GLU A 42 -7.20 -13.94 -14.00
C GLU A 42 -6.67 -12.53 -14.37
N LEU A 43 -6.00 -11.87 -13.44
CA LEU A 43 -5.38 -10.56 -13.69
C LEU A 43 -4.36 -10.64 -14.83
N ALA A 44 -3.51 -11.68 -14.84
CA ALA A 44 -2.49 -11.89 -15.85
C ALA A 44 -3.05 -11.88 -17.28
N GLY A 45 -4.25 -12.44 -17.50
CA GLY A 45 -4.93 -12.45 -18.79
C GLY A 45 -5.35 -11.07 -19.30
N SER A 46 -5.35 -10.05 -18.44
CA SER A 46 -5.73 -8.67 -18.78
C SER A 46 -4.54 -7.73 -19.02
N LEU A 47 -3.32 -8.16 -18.73
CA LEU A 47 -2.11 -7.36 -18.83
C LEU A 47 -1.42 -7.52 -20.19
N ARG A 48 -0.72 -6.47 -20.64
CA ARG A 48 0.08 -6.48 -21.87
C ARG A 48 1.44 -7.13 -21.69
N ALA A 49 2.08 -6.80 -20.53
CA ALA A 49 3.34 -7.41 -20.15
C ALA A 49 3.13 -8.86 -19.71
N LYS A 50 4.12 -9.69 -19.92
CA LYS A 50 4.10 -11.07 -19.43
C LYS A 50 3.99 -11.06 -17.90
N ALA A 51 2.91 -11.62 -17.36
CA ALA A 51 2.75 -11.74 -15.92
C ALA A 51 3.50 -12.96 -15.38
N ARG A 52 4.24 -12.73 -14.28
CA ARG A 52 4.80 -13.82 -13.46
C ARG A 52 3.98 -13.93 -12.19
N ILE A 53 3.32 -15.05 -12.03
CA ILE A 53 2.52 -15.38 -10.84
C ILE A 53 3.47 -15.84 -9.73
N VAL A 54 3.46 -15.12 -8.61
CA VAL A 54 4.30 -15.40 -7.44
C VAL A 54 3.41 -15.54 -6.21
N PRO A 55 2.86 -16.74 -5.96
CA PRO A 55 1.88 -16.96 -4.89
C PRO A 55 2.58 -17.08 -3.54
N LEU A 56 2.78 -15.95 -2.85
CA LEU A 56 3.43 -15.86 -1.56
C LEU A 56 2.49 -15.34 -0.49
N ASP A 57 2.59 -15.87 0.73
CA ASP A 57 2.00 -15.29 1.92
C ASP A 57 3.04 -14.43 2.66
N LEU A 58 2.90 -13.12 2.56
CA LEU A 58 3.84 -12.18 3.16
C LEU A 58 3.73 -12.09 4.70
N LEU A 59 2.90 -12.90 5.33
CA LEU A 59 2.94 -13.15 6.77
C LEU A 59 4.02 -14.17 7.16
N SER A 60 4.45 -15.02 6.21
CA SER A 60 5.50 -16.01 6.43
C SER A 60 6.88 -15.41 6.11
N SER A 61 7.87 -15.69 6.96
CA SER A 61 9.28 -15.29 6.74
C SER A 61 9.90 -16.02 5.55
N GLU A 62 9.51 -17.28 5.33
CA GLU A 62 9.97 -18.12 4.22
C GLU A 62 9.65 -17.48 2.86
N SER A 63 8.53 -16.74 2.78
CA SER A 63 8.17 -16.01 1.57
C SER A 63 9.18 -14.92 1.19
N PHE A 64 9.86 -14.32 2.15
CA PHE A 64 10.91 -13.35 1.88
C PHE A 64 12.17 -14.02 1.34
N ASP A 65 12.50 -15.23 1.84
CA ASP A 65 13.63 -16.02 1.33
C ASP A 65 13.35 -16.49 -0.10
N GLU A 66 12.13 -16.95 -0.38
CA GLU A 66 11.71 -17.33 -1.74
C GLU A 66 11.77 -16.14 -2.70
N TYR A 67 11.32 -14.96 -2.28
CA TYR A 67 11.38 -13.75 -3.08
C TYR A 67 12.83 -13.31 -3.32
N ALA A 68 13.68 -13.35 -2.31
CA ALA A 68 15.10 -13.05 -2.43
C ALA A 68 15.82 -14.00 -3.40
N ALA A 69 15.54 -15.31 -3.29
CA ALA A 69 16.09 -16.32 -4.21
C ALA A 69 15.61 -16.09 -5.67
N LEU A 70 14.36 -15.68 -5.84
CA LEU A 70 13.83 -15.34 -7.16
C LEU A 70 14.54 -14.12 -7.75
N LEU A 71 14.75 -13.06 -6.99
CA LEU A 71 15.49 -11.86 -7.42
C LEU A 71 16.94 -12.21 -7.78
N GLU A 72 17.62 -13.01 -6.96
CA GLU A 72 19.01 -13.40 -7.19
C GLU A 72 19.16 -14.28 -8.45
N ARG A 73 18.22 -15.16 -8.71
CA ARG A 73 18.20 -16.01 -9.92
C ARG A 73 17.95 -15.21 -11.19
N GLU A 74 16.96 -14.33 -11.17
CA GLU A 74 16.53 -13.59 -12.37
C GLU A 74 17.32 -12.31 -12.62
N LYS A 75 17.92 -11.72 -11.58
CA LYS A 75 18.67 -10.44 -11.60
C LYS A 75 18.00 -9.35 -12.44
N PRO A 76 16.71 -9.06 -12.20
CA PRO A 76 15.96 -8.12 -13.00
C PRO A 76 16.40 -6.67 -12.74
N LEU A 77 16.03 -5.77 -13.65
CA LEU A 77 15.92 -4.34 -13.35
C LEU A 77 14.51 -4.06 -12.86
N VAL A 78 14.33 -3.81 -11.57
CA VAL A 78 13.03 -3.43 -11.01
C VAL A 78 12.81 -1.93 -11.21
N SER A 79 11.91 -1.57 -12.14
CA SER A 79 11.55 -0.17 -12.39
C SER A 79 10.52 0.35 -11.41
N THR A 80 9.63 -0.52 -10.95
CA THR A 80 8.55 -0.16 -10.02
C THR A 80 8.32 -1.28 -9.02
N LEU A 81 8.32 -0.93 -7.72
CA LEU A 81 7.79 -1.75 -6.63
C LEU A 81 6.53 -1.09 -6.10
N VAL A 82 5.44 -1.85 -5.97
CA VAL A 82 4.21 -1.43 -5.29
C VAL A 82 3.98 -2.33 -4.08
N ASN A 83 4.07 -1.76 -2.90
CA ASN A 83 3.67 -2.41 -1.65
C ASN A 83 2.20 -2.08 -1.37
N ALA A 84 1.29 -2.94 -1.86
CA ALA A 84 -0.14 -2.78 -1.66
C ALA A 84 -0.76 -3.93 -0.85
N ALA A 85 0.02 -4.92 -0.44
CA ALA A 85 -0.45 -5.94 0.50
C ALA A 85 -0.68 -5.31 1.88
N GLY A 86 -1.82 -5.59 2.47
CA GLY A 86 -2.17 -5.07 3.79
C GLY A 86 -3.64 -5.34 4.11
N PHE A 87 -3.98 -5.26 5.38
CA PHE A 87 -5.35 -5.31 5.86
C PHE A 87 -5.53 -4.45 7.11
N GLY A 88 -6.77 -4.20 7.47
CA GLY A 88 -7.15 -3.50 8.70
C GLY A 88 -8.23 -4.26 9.46
N ARG A 89 -8.36 -3.97 10.75
CA ARG A 89 -9.48 -4.38 11.59
C ARG A 89 -9.92 -3.17 12.42
N PHE A 90 -11.18 -2.81 12.33
CA PHE A 90 -11.76 -1.63 12.95
C PHE A 90 -12.69 -2.07 14.08
N ALA A 91 -12.22 -1.96 15.32
CA ALA A 91 -12.92 -2.31 16.53
C ALA A 91 -12.24 -1.69 17.75
N LEU A 92 -12.81 -1.83 18.94
CA LEU A 92 -12.09 -1.55 20.18
C LEU A 92 -10.87 -2.46 20.28
N PHE A 93 -9.79 -1.96 20.85
CA PHE A 93 -8.50 -2.67 20.86
C PHE A 93 -8.59 -4.05 21.55
N ASP A 94 -9.36 -4.16 22.62
CA ASP A 94 -9.58 -5.38 23.40
C ASP A 94 -10.59 -6.35 22.77
N GLU A 95 -11.31 -5.92 21.74
CA GLU A 95 -12.20 -6.78 20.94
C GLU A 95 -11.48 -7.49 19.80
N VAL A 96 -10.27 -7.05 19.45
CA VAL A 96 -9.47 -7.67 18.40
C VAL A 96 -8.47 -8.64 19.04
N ASP A 97 -8.47 -9.88 18.61
CA ASP A 97 -7.53 -10.89 19.13
C ASP A 97 -6.06 -10.51 18.83
N LEU A 98 -5.17 -10.95 19.71
CA LEU A 98 -3.74 -10.65 19.64
C LEU A 98 -3.12 -11.06 18.29
N LYS A 99 -3.51 -12.22 17.77
CA LYS A 99 -2.96 -12.75 16.51
C LYS A 99 -3.30 -11.80 15.35
N THR A 100 -4.53 -11.35 15.24
CA THR A 100 -4.98 -10.40 14.21
C THR A 100 -4.23 -9.08 14.33
N ASN A 101 -4.07 -8.53 15.56
CA ASN A 101 -3.31 -7.30 15.79
C ASN A 101 -1.84 -7.44 15.35
N LEU A 102 -1.17 -8.55 15.68
CA LEU A 102 0.21 -8.80 15.27
C LEU A 102 0.33 -9.02 13.76
N GLN A 103 -0.61 -9.73 13.14
CA GLN A 103 -0.64 -9.92 11.70
C GLN A 103 -0.81 -8.61 10.93
N MET A 104 -1.55 -7.62 11.45
CA MET A 104 -1.60 -6.28 10.84
C MET A 104 -0.21 -5.62 10.80
N ILE A 105 0.55 -5.70 11.90
CA ILE A 105 1.92 -5.18 11.96
C ILE A 105 2.82 -5.95 11.00
N ASP A 106 2.74 -7.28 11.01
CA ASP A 106 3.57 -8.12 10.14
C ASP A 106 3.31 -7.84 8.66
N LEU A 107 2.04 -7.75 8.24
CA LEU A 107 1.73 -7.55 6.82
C LEU A 107 1.90 -6.10 6.37
N ASN A 108 1.42 -5.13 7.16
CA ASN A 108 1.45 -3.73 6.74
C ASN A 108 2.86 -3.12 6.84
N ASP A 109 3.63 -3.45 7.88
CA ASP A 109 4.92 -2.83 8.17
C ASP A 109 6.11 -3.73 7.83
N LYS A 110 6.24 -4.88 8.49
CA LYS A 110 7.37 -5.80 8.27
C LYS A 110 7.48 -6.23 6.81
N ALA A 111 6.35 -6.63 6.18
CA ALA A 111 6.39 -7.02 4.77
C ALA A 111 6.75 -5.84 3.85
N THR A 112 6.24 -4.63 4.12
CA THR A 112 6.61 -3.42 3.37
C THR A 112 8.11 -3.14 3.45
N VAL A 113 8.71 -3.25 4.65
CA VAL A 113 10.15 -3.07 4.85
C VAL A 113 10.93 -4.17 4.13
N ALA A 114 10.57 -5.44 4.33
CA ALA A 114 11.29 -6.58 3.74
C ALA A 114 11.26 -6.53 2.21
N MET A 115 10.08 -6.37 1.61
CA MET A 115 9.93 -6.27 0.16
C MET A 115 10.73 -5.10 -0.43
N THR A 116 10.71 -3.95 0.25
CA THR A 116 11.48 -2.77 -0.19
C THR A 116 12.98 -3.06 -0.10
N GLN A 117 13.47 -3.54 1.04
CA GLN A 117 14.90 -3.77 1.26
C GLN A 117 15.48 -4.83 0.32
N LEU A 118 14.77 -5.93 0.10
CA LEU A 118 15.17 -7.00 -0.83
C LEU A 118 15.19 -6.52 -2.29
N THR A 119 14.29 -5.61 -2.66
CA THR A 119 14.17 -5.11 -4.03
C THR A 119 15.19 -4.01 -4.36
N LEU A 120 15.58 -3.18 -3.39
CA LEU A 120 16.47 -2.02 -3.60
C LEU A 120 17.78 -2.31 -4.33
N PRO A 121 18.47 -3.45 -4.14
CA PRO A 121 19.68 -3.79 -4.91
C PRO A 121 19.44 -3.92 -6.41
N TYR A 122 18.22 -4.23 -6.83
CA TYR A 122 17.82 -4.43 -8.21
C TYR A 122 17.21 -3.18 -8.86
N MET A 123 17.20 -2.06 -8.13
CA MET A 123 16.68 -0.77 -8.59
C MET A 123 17.81 0.17 -9.00
N LYS A 124 17.53 1.01 -10.00
CA LYS A 124 18.47 2.00 -10.55
C LYS A 124 17.81 3.38 -10.61
N ARG A 125 18.60 4.38 -11.05
CA ARG A 125 18.08 5.73 -11.32
C ARG A 125 16.83 5.67 -12.21
N GLY A 126 15.77 6.34 -11.79
CA GLY A 126 14.46 6.33 -12.45
C GLY A 126 13.50 5.27 -11.94
N SER A 127 13.96 4.31 -11.10
CA SER A 127 13.06 3.37 -10.41
C SER A 127 12.22 4.06 -9.34
N ARG A 128 11.09 3.44 -8.98
CA ARG A 128 10.16 3.97 -7.96
C ARG A 128 9.64 2.90 -7.01
N VAL A 129 9.38 3.32 -5.77
CA VAL A 129 8.65 2.56 -4.77
C VAL A 129 7.36 3.29 -4.45
N LEU A 130 6.23 2.59 -4.51
CA LEU A 130 4.90 3.09 -4.20
C LEU A 130 4.35 2.29 -3.01
N ASN A 131 4.20 2.94 -1.87
CA ASN A 131 3.72 2.29 -0.64
C ASN A 131 2.27 2.68 -0.36
N LEU A 132 1.38 1.71 -0.27
CA LEU A 132 -0.02 1.95 0.05
C LEU A 132 -0.19 2.25 1.53
N ASP A 133 -0.49 3.48 1.80
CA ASP A 133 -0.74 4.08 3.08
C ASP A 133 -2.26 4.26 3.33
N SER A 134 -2.67 5.20 4.16
CA SER A 134 -4.05 5.58 4.46
C SER A 134 -4.12 7.01 5.00
N LEU A 135 -5.30 7.61 4.95
CA LEU A 135 -5.58 8.85 5.71
C LEU A 135 -5.41 8.67 7.21
N SER A 136 -5.60 7.46 7.72
CA SER A 136 -5.39 7.12 9.14
C SER A 136 -3.95 7.34 9.61
N ALA A 137 -2.99 7.51 8.66
CA ALA A 137 -1.59 7.80 8.97
C ALA A 137 -1.35 9.22 9.53
N PHE A 138 -2.25 10.17 9.28
CA PHE A 138 -2.00 11.57 9.62
C PHE A 138 -2.40 11.95 11.05
N GLN A 139 -3.10 11.07 11.74
CA GLN A 139 -3.57 11.29 13.11
C GLN A 139 -3.80 9.95 13.83
N PRO A 140 -3.79 9.92 15.17
CA PRO A 140 -4.31 8.77 15.91
C PRO A 140 -5.82 8.62 15.66
N VAL A 141 -6.25 7.38 15.37
CA VAL A 141 -7.67 7.09 15.08
C VAL A 141 -8.19 6.04 16.07
N PRO A 142 -9.07 6.42 17.01
CA PRO A 142 -9.81 5.46 17.83
C PRO A 142 -10.54 4.43 16.95
N TYR A 143 -10.68 3.20 17.43
CA TYR A 143 -11.17 2.01 16.71
C TYR A 143 -10.26 1.47 15.60
N GLU A 144 -9.21 2.21 15.22
CA GLU A 144 -8.22 1.81 14.23
C GLU A 144 -6.81 1.80 14.86
N CYS A 145 -6.67 1.54 16.16
CA CYS A 145 -5.44 1.74 16.91
C CYS A 145 -4.22 1.14 16.23
N ILE A 146 -4.25 -0.14 15.89
CA ILE A 146 -3.13 -0.82 15.25
C ILE A 146 -3.06 -0.44 13.77
N TYR A 147 -4.17 -0.47 13.05
CA TYR A 147 -4.18 -0.10 11.63
C TYR A 147 -3.63 1.31 11.41
N GLY A 148 -4.15 2.31 12.12
CA GLY A 148 -3.68 3.69 12.01
C GLY A 148 -2.20 3.83 12.37
N ALA A 149 -1.71 3.10 13.40
CA ALA A 149 -0.31 3.09 13.77
C ALA A 149 0.57 2.50 12.66
N THR A 150 0.16 1.37 12.04
CA THR A 150 0.89 0.79 10.91
C THR A 150 0.93 1.75 9.72
N LYS A 151 -0.16 2.45 9.44
CA LYS A 151 -0.17 3.41 8.33
C LYS A 151 0.69 4.65 8.63
N ALA A 152 0.72 5.13 9.88
CA ALA A 152 1.66 6.17 10.29
C ALA A 152 3.13 5.73 10.15
N PHE A 153 3.44 4.46 10.44
CA PHE A 153 4.74 3.87 10.16
C PHE A 153 5.07 3.93 8.65
N VAL A 154 4.17 3.42 7.79
CA VAL A 154 4.37 3.39 6.32
C VAL A 154 4.58 4.81 5.77
N LEU A 155 3.79 5.80 6.22
CA LEU A 155 3.94 7.20 5.80
C LEU A 155 5.31 7.75 6.18
N SER A 156 5.71 7.59 7.44
CA SER A 156 7.01 8.08 7.95
C SER A 156 8.17 7.40 7.25
N PHE A 157 8.13 6.06 7.14
CA PHE A 157 9.13 5.24 6.43
C PHE A 157 9.28 5.69 4.97
N SER A 158 8.18 5.83 4.24
CA SER A 158 8.19 6.21 2.82
C SER A 158 8.83 7.57 2.60
N ARG A 159 8.50 8.55 3.43
CA ARG A 159 9.01 9.92 3.29
C ARG A 159 10.50 10.01 3.64
N ALA A 160 10.93 9.36 4.71
CA ALA A 160 12.35 9.30 5.08
C ALA A 160 13.17 8.62 3.98
N LEU A 161 12.71 7.44 3.54
CA LEU A 161 13.39 6.67 2.49
C LEU A 161 13.44 7.41 1.15
N ASN A 162 12.42 8.22 0.81
CA ASN A 162 12.44 9.05 -0.39
C ASN A 162 13.62 10.03 -0.41
N VAL A 163 13.95 10.63 0.73
CA VAL A 163 15.10 11.54 0.88
C VAL A 163 16.42 10.77 0.83
N GLU A 164 16.51 9.63 1.52
CA GLU A 164 17.72 8.80 1.53
C GLU A 164 18.09 8.26 0.14
N LEU A 165 17.10 7.95 -0.70
CA LEU A 165 17.30 7.39 -2.04
C LEU A 165 17.42 8.43 -3.16
N GLU A 166 17.22 9.72 -2.85
CA GLU A 166 17.36 10.82 -3.82
C GLU A 166 18.72 10.81 -4.55
N PRO A 167 19.88 10.63 -3.87
CA PRO A 167 21.18 10.57 -4.56
C PRO A 167 21.28 9.40 -5.56
N ARG A 168 20.58 8.31 -5.30
CA ARG A 168 20.48 7.16 -6.21
C ARG A 168 19.50 7.41 -7.37
N GLY A 169 18.71 8.48 -7.32
CA GLY A 169 17.65 8.80 -8.28
C GLY A 169 16.48 7.82 -8.24
N ILE A 170 16.27 7.16 -7.10
CA ILE A 170 15.11 6.31 -6.82
C ILE A 170 14.12 7.14 -6.00
N ARG A 171 12.85 7.10 -6.35
CA ARG A 171 11.83 7.86 -5.65
C ARG A 171 10.86 6.96 -4.92
N VAL A 172 10.49 7.37 -3.71
CA VAL A 172 9.49 6.69 -2.89
C VAL A 172 8.29 7.61 -2.70
N MET A 173 7.09 7.09 -2.82
CA MET A 173 5.85 7.85 -2.59
C MET A 173 4.87 7.03 -1.75
N ALA A 174 4.34 7.65 -0.69
CA ALA A 174 3.19 7.14 0.04
C ALA A 174 1.89 7.48 -0.69
N ILE A 175 0.98 6.51 -0.78
CA ILE A 175 -0.35 6.71 -1.35
C ILE A 175 -1.34 6.59 -0.21
N SER A 176 -1.94 7.72 0.18
CA SER A 176 -2.82 7.83 1.36
C SER A 176 -4.27 8.05 0.90
N PRO A 177 -4.99 6.99 0.51
CA PRO A 177 -6.40 7.10 0.15
C PRO A 177 -7.28 7.34 1.37
N GLY A 178 -8.47 7.91 1.14
CA GLY A 178 -9.59 7.80 2.04
C GLY A 178 -10.30 6.46 1.86
N TRP A 179 -11.62 6.46 2.01
CA TRP A 179 -12.44 5.27 1.83
C TRP A 179 -12.46 4.84 0.37
N VAL A 180 -12.04 3.60 0.07
CA VAL A 180 -11.96 3.04 -1.28
C VAL A 180 -12.79 1.77 -1.34
N LYS A 181 -13.67 1.66 -2.33
CA LYS A 181 -14.54 0.52 -2.56
C LYS A 181 -13.73 -0.72 -2.99
N THR A 182 -13.36 -1.54 -2.04
CA THR A 182 -12.56 -2.76 -2.24
C THR A 182 -12.99 -3.84 -1.25
N GLU A 183 -12.59 -5.09 -1.47
CA GLU A 183 -12.75 -6.21 -0.53
C GLU A 183 -12.12 -5.93 0.87
N PHE A 184 -11.36 -4.85 1.01
CA PHE A 184 -10.77 -4.46 2.29
C PHE A 184 -11.83 -4.27 3.38
N PHE A 185 -12.98 -3.69 3.04
CA PHE A 185 -14.06 -3.45 3.98
C PHE A 185 -14.74 -4.72 4.46
N ASP A 186 -14.81 -5.75 3.64
CA ASP A 186 -15.42 -7.03 4.01
C ASP A 186 -14.70 -7.68 5.21
N HIS A 187 -13.44 -7.29 5.43
CA HIS A 187 -12.59 -7.78 6.50
C HIS A 187 -12.28 -6.74 7.59
N ALA A 188 -12.32 -5.45 7.26
CA ALA A 188 -11.92 -4.39 8.17
C ALA A 188 -13.01 -4.03 9.19
N VAL A 189 -14.27 -3.96 8.76
CA VAL A 189 -15.39 -3.54 9.60
C VAL A 189 -15.89 -4.70 10.43
N SER A 190 -16.06 -4.47 11.73
CA SER A 190 -16.75 -5.41 12.62
C SER A 190 -18.24 -5.13 12.65
N ASP A 191 -19.06 -6.17 12.87
CA ASP A 191 -20.52 -6.09 12.92
C ASP A 191 -21.05 -5.22 14.09
N ASN A 192 -20.20 -4.77 14.99
CA ASN A 192 -20.54 -3.96 16.16
C ASN A 192 -20.71 -2.45 15.88
N GLY A 193 -20.66 -2.03 14.60
CA GLY A 193 -20.97 -0.65 14.22
C GLY A 193 -19.96 0.41 14.69
N ALA A 194 -18.72 0.02 15.01
CA ALA A 194 -17.68 0.91 15.52
C ALA A 194 -17.37 2.08 14.57
N ILE A 195 -17.56 1.90 13.26
CA ILE A 195 -17.43 2.95 12.25
C ILE A 195 -18.63 2.87 11.30
N ASN A 196 -19.51 3.85 11.36
CA ASN A 196 -20.71 3.96 10.52
C ASN A 196 -20.60 5.08 9.47
N TYR A 197 -19.47 5.79 9.43
CA TYR A 197 -19.31 7.00 8.64
C TYR A 197 -18.44 6.78 7.41
N TYR A 198 -19.10 6.63 6.27
CA TYR A 198 -18.45 6.54 4.94
C TYR A 198 -18.91 7.72 4.08
N ASP A 199 -18.25 8.86 4.22
CA ASP A 199 -18.64 10.10 3.51
C ASP A 199 -18.63 9.95 2.00
N LYS A 200 -17.60 9.28 1.48
CA LYS A 200 -17.44 9.06 0.05
C LYS A 200 -16.52 7.87 -0.19
N LEU A 201 -17.05 6.88 -0.84
CA LEU A 201 -16.28 5.78 -1.39
C LEU A 201 -15.71 6.16 -2.76
N TRP A 202 -14.39 6.04 -2.91
CA TRP A 202 -13.70 6.22 -4.18
C TRP A 202 -13.55 4.86 -4.87
N GLU A 203 -13.60 4.85 -6.19
CA GLU A 203 -13.22 3.65 -6.94
C GLU A 203 -11.68 3.52 -6.94
N PRO A 204 -11.13 2.30 -6.85
CA PRO A 204 -9.68 2.06 -6.79
C PRO A 204 -8.92 2.69 -7.97
N GLU A 205 -9.49 2.65 -9.16
CA GLU A 205 -8.93 3.23 -10.38
C GLU A 205 -8.66 4.73 -10.25
N GLN A 206 -9.59 5.47 -9.61
CA GLN A 206 -9.46 6.92 -9.42
C GLN A 206 -8.28 7.25 -8.49
N VAL A 207 -8.06 6.41 -7.47
CA VAL A 207 -6.94 6.56 -6.55
C VAL A 207 -5.61 6.27 -7.25
N VAL A 208 -5.56 5.19 -8.03
CA VAL A 208 -4.37 4.80 -8.80
C VAL A 208 -4.02 5.85 -9.85
N GLU A 209 -4.96 6.30 -10.66
CA GLU A 209 -4.74 7.37 -11.62
C GLU A 209 -4.19 8.64 -10.94
N ARG A 210 -4.75 8.99 -9.78
CA ARG A 210 -4.28 10.12 -9.01
C ARG A 210 -2.87 9.91 -8.52
N ALA A 211 -2.54 8.75 -7.97
CA ALA A 211 -1.22 8.42 -7.47
C ALA A 211 -0.16 8.48 -8.59
N LEU A 212 -0.42 7.87 -9.74
CA LEU A 212 0.47 7.89 -10.88
C LEU A 212 0.68 9.32 -11.43
N ARG A 213 -0.37 10.13 -11.45
CA ARG A 213 -0.28 11.56 -11.84
C ARG A 213 0.52 12.38 -10.82
N ASP A 214 0.33 12.16 -9.53
CA ASP A 214 1.06 12.86 -8.47
C ASP A 214 2.53 12.44 -8.45
N TYR A 215 2.84 11.17 -8.72
CA TYR A 215 4.20 10.70 -8.90
C TYR A 215 4.92 11.46 -10.04
N LYS A 216 4.28 11.60 -11.21
CA LYS A 216 4.83 12.35 -12.35
C LYS A 216 5.12 13.83 -11.99
N LYS A 217 4.36 14.39 -11.05
CA LYS A 217 4.54 15.76 -10.53
C LYS A 217 5.61 15.88 -9.43
N GLY A 218 6.29 14.81 -9.10
CA GLY A 218 7.37 14.83 -8.11
C GLY A 218 6.93 14.80 -6.65
N LYS A 219 5.68 14.42 -6.34
CA LYS A 219 5.20 14.38 -4.96
C LYS A 219 5.72 13.15 -4.21
N ASP A 220 5.93 13.31 -2.92
CA ASP A 220 6.27 12.25 -1.96
C ASP A 220 5.03 11.60 -1.32
N VAL A 221 3.87 12.27 -1.39
CA VAL A 221 2.58 11.79 -0.87
C VAL A 221 1.47 12.09 -1.87
N SER A 222 0.62 11.10 -2.14
CA SER A 222 -0.58 11.25 -2.96
C SER A 222 -1.85 11.11 -2.13
N VAL A 223 -2.74 12.12 -2.22
CA VAL A 223 -4.06 12.14 -1.56
C VAL A 223 -5.12 12.52 -2.59
N LEU A 224 -6.12 11.66 -2.80
CA LEU A 224 -7.23 11.93 -3.69
C LEU A 224 -8.30 12.78 -2.99
N GLY A 225 -8.84 13.77 -3.72
CA GLY A 225 -9.90 14.65 -3.24
C GLY A 225 -9.38 15.97 -2.62
N SER A 226 -9.97 17.10 -3.02
CA SER A 226 -9.59 18.42 -2.49
C SER A 226 -10.03 18.61 -1.04
N GLY A 227 -11.21 18.13 -0.69
CA GLY A 227 -11.72 18.13 0.68
C GLY A 227 -10.84 17.32 1.62
N VAL A 228 -10.45 16.13 1.19
CA VAL A 228 -9.55 15.23 1.93
C VAL A 228 -8.18 15.87 2.16
N ARG A 229 -7.59 16.50 1.14
CA ARG A 229 -6.32 17.24 1.30
C ARG A 229 -6.43 18.38 2.30
N ARG A 230 -7.58 19.10 2.30
CA ARG A 230 -7.84 20.14 3.30
C ARG A 230 -7.96 19.57 4.70
N GLN A 231 -8.63 18.43 4.85
CA GLN A 231 -8.72 17.70 6.13
C GLN A 231 -7.33 17.31 6.64
N VAL A 232 -6.48 16.70 5.80
CA VAL A 232 -5.08 16.35 6.15
C VAL A 232 -4.30 17.58 6.59
N PHE A 233 -4.47 18.73 5.93
CA PHE A 233 -3.83 19.98 6.34
C PHE A 233 -4.31 20.45 7.72
N LEU A 234 -5.62 20.45 7.95
CA LEU A 234 -6.21 20.87 9.24
C LEU A 234 -5.78 19.97 10.40
N VAL A 235 -5.77 18.65 10.17
CA VAL A 235 -5.34 17.67 11.18
C VAL A 235 -3.90 17.93 11.64
N LYS A 236 -3.00 18.34 10.73
CA LYS A 236 -1.61 18.68 11.09
C LYS A 236 -1.49 19.97 11.93
N MET A 237 -2.48 20.83 11.89
CA MET A 237 -2.50 22.10 12.63
C MET A 237 -3.21 22.00 13.99
N LEU A 238 -4.02 20.98 14.20
CA LEU A 238 -4.83 20.82 15.40
C LEU A 238 -4.15 19.83 16.38
N PRO A 239 -4.32 20.03 17.70
CA PRO A 239 -3.92 19.03 18.68
C PRO A 239 -4.65 17.70 18.43
N HIS A 240 -3.92 16.59 18.41
CA HIS A 240 -4.47 15.26 18.14
C HIS A 240 -5.61 14.89 19.12
N THR A 241 -5.54 15.33 20.37
CA THR A 241 -6.63 15.12 21.36
C THR A 241 -7.95 15.72 20.91
N LEU A 242 -7.92 16.88 20.26
CA LEU A 242 -9.12 17.52 19.70
C LEU A 242 -9.63 16.74 18.48
N VAL A 243 -8.73 16.34 17.60
CA VAL A 243 -9.06 15.57 16.40
C VAL A 243 -9.71 14.24 16.77
N MET A 244 -9.15 13.50 17.73
CA MET A 244 -9.75 12.25 18.24
C MET A 244 -11.15 12.45 18.85
N LYS A 245 -11.36 13.54 19.62
CA LYS A 245 -12.69 13.87 20.16
C LYS A 245 -13.72 14.20 19.09
N ILE A 246 -13.30 14.81 17.98
CA ILE A 246 -14.18 15.07 16.83
C ILE A 246 -14.52 13.74 16.14
N TRP A 247 -13.50 12.90 15.92
CA TRP A 247 -13.68 11.57 15.31
C TRP A 247 -14.68 10.71 16.10
N MET A 248 -14.56 10.66 17.42
CA MET A 248 -15.45 9.88 18.30
C MET A 248 -16.91 10.35 18.33
N LYS A 249 -17.22 11.49 17.72
CA LYS A 249 -18.59 12.05 17.65
C LYS A 249 -19.26 11.82 16.28
N GLN A 250 -18.54 11.29 15.34
CA GLN A 250 -19.02 10.94 14.00
C GLN A 250 -19.61 9.53 13.99
#